data_eb77749e18122601eb2e22d049fd2ac6
#
_entry.id   eb77749e18122601eb2e22d049fd2ac6
#
_cell.length_a   1.000
_cell.length_b   1.000
_cell.length_c   1.000
_cell.angle_alpha   90.00
_cell.angle_beta   90.00
_cell.angle_gamma   90.00
#
_symmetry.space_group_name_H-M   'P 1'
#
loop_
_entity.id
_entity.type
_entity.pdbx_description
1 polymer ?
#
loop_
_entity_poly.entity_id
_entity_poly.type
_entity_poly.pdbx_seq_one_letter_code
_entity_poly.pdbx_strand_id
1 'polypeptide(L)'
;MTEQTTLLENDIARLSENIAEQYAIDAHYFEDQSIKRGLRNADGTGVLIGVSKVGSVQGYYMMDGERVPMPGKLYYRGISVEDIVTAHQQNGTFGYEEVAYLLLLGKLPTRAQLQRFNDVMAQARRMPATFTEDMILKAPSRNIMNQLARSVLALYSYDESADDTSLENVLRQSIGLIARFPLIAANASAAKRHYFDGKSLILHNPEPELSVAENILRMIRPDKAYTPEESHLLDLMLILHAEHSSNNSTFVCRAMSSSGTDTYSAIAGAVGSLKGPLHGGANAKVMQMFRDIRAHVGTAPTDDALGAYLDQILDGEAGDRSGKIYGLGHAVYTMSDPRAVVIKKYAAALARDKGRAGDLELMERVEELGIRKIMTRKHQSIPMCANVDLYSGLIYSMLDIPEDMYTPLFATARIAGWCAHRLEELATGNRIMRPAYRAMLMKVPYIPVEARE
;
A
#
# COMPACT_ATOMS: atom_id res chain seq x y z
N MET A 1 -34.44 13.94 3.00
CA MET A 1 -34.63 12.52 3.33
C MET A 1 -36.11 12.24 3.25
N THR A 2 -36.50 11.17 2.58
CA THR A 2 -37.90 10.77 2.49
C THR A 2 -38.34 10.06 3.78
N GLU A 3 -39.62 10.11 4.14
CA GLU A 3 -40.20 9.45 5.32
C GLU A 3 -39.86 7.95 5.37
N GLN A 4 -39.78 7.31 4.20
CA GLN A 4 -39.41 5.92 4.03
C GLN A 4 -37.92 5.64 4.39
N THR A 5 -37.01 6.59 4.14
CA THR A 5 -35.60 6.50 4.55
C THR A 5 -35.46 6.57 6.07
N THR A 6 -36.24 7.41 6.73
CA THR A 6 -36.24 7.58 8.19
C THR A 6 -36.81 6.34 8.91
N LEU A 7 -37.85 5.68 8.36
CA LEU A 7 -38.39 4.43 8.90
C LEU A 7 -37.34 3.30 8.83
N LEU A 8 -36.67 3.14 7.67
CA LEU A 8 -35.62 2.14 7.50
C LEU A 8 -34.45 2.37 8.47
N GLU A 9 -34.03 3.61 8.66
CA GLU A 9 -32.94 3.93 9.62
C GLU A 9 -33.33 3.57 11.06
N ASN A 10 -34.58 3.82 11.47
CA ASN A 10 -35.09 3.46 12.80
C ASN A 10 -35.15 1.94 12.99
N ASP A 11 -35.58 1.18 11.98
CA ASP A 11 -35.63 -0.28 12.05
C ASP A 11 -34.22 -0.87 12.12
N ILE A 12 -33.26 -0.35 11.34
CA ILE A 12 -31.85 -0.75 11.42
C ILE A 12 -31.27 -0.46 12.81
N ALA A 13 -31.58 0.72 13.39
CA ALA A 13 -31.13 1.07 14.73
C ALA A 13 -31.64 0.05 15.79
N ARG A 14 -32.92 -0.35 15.72
CA ARG A 14 -33.48 -1.39 16.60
C ARG A 14 -32.84 -2.75 16.39
N LEU A 15 -32.64 -3.18 15.14
CA LEU A 15 -31.98 -4.46 14.81
C LEU A 15 -30.52 -4.47 15.26
N SER A 16 -29.88 -3.31 15.40
CA SER A 16 -28.48 -3.19 15.85
C SER A 16 -28.35 -3.06 17.37
N GLU A 17 -29.45 -3.00 18.13
CA GLU A 17 -29.41 -3.06 19.60
C GLU A 17 -28.66 -4.32 20.04
N ASN A 18 -27.67 -4.15 20.89
CA ASN A 18 -26.81 -5.23 21.43
C ASN A 18 -25.91 -5.96 20.42
N ILE A 19 -25.80 -5.51 19.16
CA ILE A 19 -24.96 -6.18 18.15
C ILE A 19 -23.51 -6.29 18.61
N ALA A 20 -22.97 -5.27 19.26
CA ALA A 20 -21.60 -5.27 19.77
C ALA A 20 -21.38 -6.35 20.83
N GLU A 21 -22.36 -6.57 21.72
CA GLU A 21 -22.32 -7.62 22.75
C GLU A 21 -22.38 -9.01 22.12
N GLN A 22 -23.26 -9.21 21.13
CA GLN A 22 -23.43 -10.49 20.43
C GLN A 22 -22.16 -10.93 19.67
N TYR A 23 -21.33 -9.98 19.23
CA TYR A 23 -20.08 -10.26 18.51
C TYR A 23 -18.83 -10.12 19.38
N ALA A 24 -19.00 -9.74 20.67
CA ALA A 24 -17.87 -9.65 21.59
C ALA A 24 -17.28 -11.05 21.87
N ILE A 25 -15.98 -11.17 21.78
CA ILE A 25 -15.22 -12.33 22.24
C ILE A 25 -14.31 -11.85 23.36
N ASP A 26 -14.41 -12.47 24.53
CA ASP A 26 -13.60 -12.10 25.69
C ASP A 26 -12.11 -12.22 25.37
N ALA A 27 -11.34 -11.23 25.81
CA ALA A 27 -9.91 -11.11 25.51
C ALA A 27 -9.10 -12.31 26.03
N HIS A 28 -9.52 -12.94 27.14
CA HIS A 28 -8.82 -14.08 27.73
C HIS A 28 -8.73 -15.29 26.80
N TYR A 29 -9.68 -15.46 25.85
CA TYR A 29 -9.60 -16.54 24.86
C TYR A 29 -8.41 -16.38 23.90
N PHE A 30 -7.86 -15.17 23.74
CA PHE A 30 -6.70 -14.90 22.92
C PHE A 30 -5.36 -15.03 23.67
N GLU A 31 -5.38 -15.31 24.96
CA GLU A 31 -4.18 -15.60 25.77
C GLU A 31 -3.60 -16.99 25.43
N ASP A 32 -4.41 -17.88 24.85
CA ASP A 32 -3.95 -19.18 24.36
C ASP A 32 -2.97 -18.98 23.20
N GLN A 33 -1.69 -19.29 23.44
CA GLN A 33 -0.61 -19.16 22.46
C GLN A 33 -0.79 -20.02 21.20
N SER A 34 -1.71 -21.00 21.21
CA SER A 34 -2.07 -21.74 19.99
C SER A 34 -2.87 -20.89 19.00
N ILE A 35 -3.55 -19.84 19.46
CA ILE A 35 -4.34 -18.92 18.64
C ILE A 35 -3.43 -17.81 18.10
N LYS A 36 -3.21 -17.83 16.80
CA LYS A 36 -2.30 -16.89 16.11
C LYS A 36 -3.05 -15.66 15.60
N ARG A 37 -3.43 -14.76 16.52
CA ARG A 37 -4.13 -13.53 16.19
C ARG A 37 -3.32 -12.68 15.19
N GLY A 38 -3.94 -12.30 14.06
CA GLY A 38 -3.25 -11.58 12.98
C GLY A 38 -2.10 -12.36 12.34
N LEU A 39 -2.11 -13.71 12.42
CA LEU A 39 -1.03 -14.59 11.94
C LEU A 39 0.33 -14.23 12.54
N ARG A 40 0.35 -13.91 13.87
CA ARG A 40 1.57 -13.62 14.62
C ARG A 40 1.79 -14.63 15.73
N ASN A 41 3.06 -15.00 15.93
CA ASN A 41 3.51 -15.75 17.10
C ASN A 41 3.59 -14.83 18.33
N ALA A 42 3.67 -15.40 19.52
CA ALA A 42 3.74 -14.66 20.78
C ALA A 42 4.97 -13.72 20.84
N ASP A 43 6.09 -14.10 20.22
CA ASP A 43 7.30 -13.29 20.08
C ASP A 43 7.19 -12.16 19.03
N GLY A 44 6.02 -12.04 18.37
CA GLY A 44 5.75 -11.06 17.34
C GLY A 44 6.29 -11.42 15.94
N THR A 45 6.88 -12.60 15.74
CA THR A 45 7.25 -13.10 14.41
C THR A 45 6.00 -13.48 13.61
N GLY A 46 6.10 -13.45 12.27
CA GLY A 46 5.03 -13.93 11.39
C GLY A 46 4.90 -15.45 11.45
N VAL A 47 3.67 -15.95 11.38
CA VAL A 47 3.43 -17.39 11.18
C VAL A 47 3.91 -17.77 9.79
N LEU A 48 4.77 -18.79 9.72
CA LEU A 48 5.26 -19.30 8.43
C LEU A 48 4.18 -20.16 7.77
N ILE A 49 3.59 -19.66 6.68
CA ILE A 49 2.47 -20.31 5.97
C ILE A 49 2.86 -20.81 4.56
N GLY A 50 4.06 -20.52 4.11
CA GLY A 50 4.51 -20.89 2.76
C GLY A 50 5.93 -20.46 2.49
N VAL A 51 6.35 -20.68 1.24
CA VAL A 51 7.66 -20.26 0.71
C VAL A 51 7.46 -19.38 -0.51
N SER A 52 8.40 -18.47 -0.78
CA SER A 52 8.34 -17.55 -1.93
C SER A 52 9.74 -17.27 -2.47
N LYS A 53 9.81 -17.09 -3.79
CA LYS A 53 11.00 -16.61 -4.51
C LYS A 53 10.84 -15.18 -5.01
N VAL A 54 9.70 -14.51 -4.73
CA VAL A 54 9.40 -13.19 -5.28
C VAL A 54 10.18 -12.09 -4.56
N GLY A 55 10.16 -12.07 -3.24
CA GLY A 55 10.85 -11.07 -2.45
C GLY A 55 11.22 -11.56 -1.06
N SER A 56 12.21 -10.91 -0.44
CA SER A 56 12.66 -11.19 0.92
C SER A 56 12.84 -9.89 1.70
N VAL A 57 12.28 -9.87 2.92
CA VAL A 57 12.35 -8.77 3.88
C VAL A 57 13.07 -9.26 5.12
N GLN A 58 14.20 -8.64 5.46
CA GLN A 58 15.04 -9.02 6.58
C GLN A 58 15.28 -7.82 7.48
N GLY A 59 15.07 -7.96 8.79
CA GLY A 59 15.30 -6.92 9.79
C GLY A 59 15.84 -7.46 11.10
N TYR A 60 15.99 -8.80 11.18
CA TYR A 60 16.58 -9.54 12.29
C TYR A 60 17.00 -10.93 11.80
N TYR A 61 17.84 -11.60 12.54
CA TYR A 61 18.10 -13.02 12.41
C TYR A 61 17.85 -13.73 13.74
N MET A 62 17.66 -15.04 13.70
CA MET A 62 17.48 -15.85 14.91
C MET A 62 18.83 -16.41 15.36
N MET A 63 19.17 -16.24 16.64
CA MET A 63 20.35 -16.82 17.28
C MET A 63 19.93 -17.36 18.64
N ASP A 64 20.12 -18.63 18.88
CA ASP A 64 19.74 -19.33 20.12
C ASP A 64 18.28 -19.15 20.53
N GLY A 65 17.39 -19.02 19.55
CA GLY A 65 15.94 -18.80 19.76
C GLY A 65 15.55 -17.35 20.02
N GLU A 66 16.49 -16.42 20.04
CA GLU A 66 16.24 -14.99 20.22
C GLU A 66 16.39 -14.22 18.91
N ARG A 67 15.64 -13.11 18.80
CA ARG A 67 15.73 -12.18 17.67
C ARG A 67 16.88 -11.21 17.85
N VAL A 68 17.88 -11.29 16.98
CA VAL A 68 18.98 -10.35 16.94
C VAL A 68 18.70 -9.28 15.88
N PRO A 69 18.59 -7.99 16.26
CA PRO A 69 18.38 -6.90 15.33
C PRO A 69 19.49 -6.78 14.29
N MET A 70 19.11 -6.40 13.07
CA MET A 70 20.05 -6.07 11.99
C MET A 70 19.53 -4.92 11.14
N PRO A 71 20.38 -4.20 10.40
CA PRO A 71 19.94 -3.25 9.39
C PRO A 71 18.98 -3.92 8.41
N GLY A 72 17.86 -3.26 8.12
CA GLY A 72 16.86 -3.82 7.23
C GLY A 72 17.38 -4.06 5.82
N LYS A 73 16.95 -5.16 5.21
CA LYS A 73 17.26 -5.50 3.82
C LYS A 73 15.99 -5.90 3.09
N LEU A 74 15.90 -5.45 1.84
CA LEU A 74 14.81 -5.78 0.92
C LEU A 74 15.41 -6.29 -0.38
N TYR A 75 14.97 -7.48 -0.79
CA TYR A 75 15.44 -8.13 -2.01
C TYR A 75 14.24 -8.45 -2.92
N TYR A 76 14.39 -8.15 -4.21
CA TYR A 76 13.49 -8.57 -5.28
C TYR A 76 14.16 -9.69 -6.08
N ARG A 77 13.61 -10.89 -6.06
CA ARG A 77 14.20 -12.07 -6.70
C ARG A 77 15.68 -12.30 -6.32
N GLY A 78 16.05 -11.94 -5.08
CA GLY A 78 17.42 -12.09 -4.57
C GLY A 78 18.34 -10.89 -4.84
N ILE A 79 17.89 -9.87 -5.56
CA ILE A 79 18.65 -8.65 -5.85
C ILE A 79 18.28 -7.55 -4.87
N SER A 80 19.28 -6.88 -4.29
CA SER A 80 19.08 -5.77 -3.35
C SER A 80 18.35 -4.60 -4.01
N VAL A 81 17.29 -4.13 -3.38
CA VAL A 81 16.55 -2.97 -3.87
C VAL A 81 17.39 -1.68 -3.81
N GLU A 82 18.29 -1.58 -2.83
CA GLU A 82 19.24 -0.47 -2.73
C GLU A 82 20.18 -0.42 -3.94
N ASP A 83 20.66 -1.59 -4.40
CA ASP A 83 21.54 -1.69 -5.56
C ASP A 83 20.80 -1.32 -6.85
N ILE A 84 19.55 -1.81 -7.02
CA ILE A 84 18.70 -1.45 -8.17
C ILE A 84 18.53 0.06 -8.25
N VAL A 85 18.07 0.69 -7.16
CA VAL A 85 17.83 2.13 -7.12
C VAL A 85 19.13 2.91 -7.37
N THR A 86 20.23 2.51 -6.73
CA THR A 86 21.53 3.19 -6.89
C THR A 86 22.00 3.15 -8.34
N ALA A 87 21.88 2.00 -9.00
CA ALA A 87 22.27 1.85 -10.40
C ALA A 87 21.45 2.77 -11.33
N HIS A 88 20.12 2.80 -11.19
CA HIS A 88 19.27 3.65 -12.01
C HIS A 88 19.49 5.13 -11.75
N GLN A 89 19.64 5.55 -10.50
CA GLN A 89 19.92 6.95 -10.17
C GLN A 89 21.27 7.43 -10.67
N GLN A 90 22.31 6.60 -10.62
CA GLN A 90 23.65 6.92 -11.15
C GLN A 90 23.67 7.03 -12.67
N ASN A 91 22.89 6.20 -13.35
CA ASN A 91 22.85 6.15 -14.81
C ASN A 91 21.80 7.08 -15.43
N GLY A 92 20.97 7.75 -14.62
CA GLY A 92 19.87 8.60 -15.10
C GLY A 92 18.86 7.80 -15.93
N THR A 93 18.50 6.58 -15.49
CA THR A 93 17.56 5.68 -16.17
C THR A 93 16.35 5.39 -15.31
N PHE A 94 15.23 5.00 -15.93
CA PHE A 94 14.03 4.55 -15.24
C PHE A 94 14.12 3.05 -14.98
N GLY A 95 13.73 2.63 -13.76
CA GLY A 95 13.92 1.26 -13.28
C GLY A 95 12.65 0.51 -12.93
N TYR A 96 11.49 1.17 -12.84
CA TYR A 96 10.26 0.48 -12.43
C TYR A 96 9.85 -0.61 -13.40
N GLU A 97 9.95 -0.39 -14.72
CA GLU A 97 9.64 -1.39 -15.74
C GLU A 97 10.61 -2.59 -15.68
N GLU A 98 11.88 -2.35 -15.40
CA GLU A 98 12.87 -3.42 -15.18
C GLU A 98 12.53 -4.24 -13.94
N VAL A 99 12.12 -3.58 -12.86
CA VAL A 99 11.65 -4.24 -11.62
C VAL A 99 10.37 -5.04 -11.86
N ALA A 100 9.41 -4.51 -12.63
CA ALA A 100 8.21 -5.26 -13.02
C ALA A 100 8.57 -6.51 -13.83
N TYR A 101 9.49 -6.40 -14.78
CA TYR A 101 10.04 -7.53 -15.53
C TYR A 101 10.69 -8.56 -14.60
N LEU A 102 11.59 -8.10 -13.72
CA LEU A 102 12.29 -8.94 -12.75
C LEU A 102 11.32 -9.73 -11.86
N LEU A 103 10.33 -9.05 -11.30
CA LEU A 103 9.34 -9.67 -10.41
C LEU A 103 8.50 -10.72 -11.14
N LEU A 104 8.02 -10.41 -12.35
CA LEU A 104 7.16 -11.30 -13.13
C LEU A 104 7.93 -12.50 -13.70
N LEU A 105 9.13 -12.28 -14.26
CA LEU A 105 9.87 -13.29 -15.03
C LEU A 105 11.05 -13.92 -14.28
N GLY A 106 11.33 -13.41 -13.07
CA GLY A 106 12.29 -14.03 -12.13
C GLY A 106 13.76 -13.78 -12.42
N LYS A 107 14.12 -12.96 -13.41
CA LYS A 107 15.49 -12.59 -13.80
C LYS A 107 15.55 -11.20 -14.40
N LEU A 108 16.70 -10.55 -14.34
CA LEU A 108 16.93 -9.28 -15.01
C LEU A 108 16.85 -9.45 -16.54
N PRO A 109 16.27 -8.46 -17.26
CA PRO A 109 16.24 -8.46 -18.70
C PRO A 109 17.60 -8.08 -19.31
N THR A 110 17.89 -8.57 -20.49
CA THR A 110 18.84 -7.89 -21.38
C THR A 110 18.23 -6.59 -21.89
N ARG A 111 19.04 -5.67 -22.45
CA ARG A 111 18.54 -4.41 -23.06
C ARG A 111 17.44 -4.69 -24.09
N ALA A 112 17.61 -5.67 -24.96
CA ALA A 112 16.62 -6.01 -25.99
C ALA A 112 15.33 -6.60 -25.37
N GLN A 113 15.42 -7.36 -24.27
CA GLN A 113 14.26 -7.88 -23.57
C GLN A 113 13.50 -6.78 -22.84
N LEU A 114 14.21 -5.84 -22.20
CA LEU A 114 13.58 -4.70 -21.54
C LEU A 114 12.84 -3.81 -22.56
N GLN A 115 13.49 -3.50 -23.69
CA GLN A 115 12.84 -2.72 -24.75
C GLN A 115 11.56 -3.40 -25.23
N ARG A 116 11.61 -4.70 -25.52
CA ARG A 116 10.42 -5.46 -25.94
C ARG A 116 9.33 -5.45 -24.88
N PHE A 117 9.70 -5.56 -23.60
CA PHE A 117 8.74 -5.50 -22.49
C PHE A 117 8.09 -4.12 -22.42
N ASN A 118 8.85 -3.04 -22.56
CA ASN A 118 8.33 -1.68 -22.62
C ASN A 118 7.37 -1.46 -23.79
N ASP A 119 7.69 -2.00 -24.97
CA ASP A 119 6.81 -1.94 -26.14
C ASP A 119 5.47 -2.67 -25.89
N VAL A 120 5.51 -3.83 -25.22
CA VAL A 120 4.31 -4.58 -24.82
C VAL A 120 3.51 -3.81 -23.78
N MET A 121 4.17 -3.22 -22.77
CA MET A 121 3.53 -2.37 -21.76
C MET A 121 2.86 -1.15 -22.42
N ALA A 122 3.51 -0.48 -23.34
CA ALA A 122 2.97 0.67 -24.07
C ALA A 122 1.69 0.31 -24.84
N GLN A 123 1.68 -0.82 -25.53
CA GLN A 123 0.49 -1.33 -26.24
C GLN A 123 -0.63 -1.71 -25.27
N ALA A 124 -0.29 -2.35 -24.13
CA ALA A 124 -1.23 -2.80 -23.12
C ALA A 124 -1.88 -1.66 -22.30
N ARG A 125 -1.33 -0.43 -22.36
CA ARG A 125 -1.91 0.77 -21.71
C ARG A 125 -3.28 1.16 -22.27
N ARG A 126 -3.61 0.75 -23.50
CA ARG A 126 -4.90 1.10 -24.13
C ARG A 126 -6.06 0.53 -23.29
N MET A 127 -6.99 1.43 -22.96
CA MET A 127 -8.24 1.02 -22.32
C MET A 127 -9.21 0.50 -23.37
N PRO A 128 -10.15 -0.41 -23.00
CA PRO A 128 -11.28 -0.74 -23.86
C PRO A 128 -12.05 0.52 -24.25
N ALA A 129 -12.70 0.51 -25.43
CA ALA A 129 -13.51 1.63 -25.91
C ALA A 129 -14.57 2.01 -24.86
N THR A 130 -14.77 3.30 -24.65
CA THR A 130 -15.73 3.89 -23.69
C THR A 130 -15.51 3.53 -22.22
N PHE A 131 -14.49 2.74 -21.88
CA PHE A 131 -14.28 2.28 -20.49
C PHE A 131 -14.17 3.44 -19.49
N THR A 132 -13.42 4.48 -19.82
CA THR A 132 -13.25 5.64 -18.94
C THR A 132 -14.58 6.35 -18.70
N GLU A 133 -15.37 6.56 -19.75
CA GLU A 133 -16.68 7.18 -19.71
C GLU A 133 -17.65 6.35 -18.87
N ASP A 134 -17.75 5.06 -19.16
CA ASP A 134 -18.76 4.19 -18.60
C ASP A 134 -18.42 3.74 -17.16
N MET A 135 -17.16 3.44 -16.87
CA MET A 135 -16.78 2.85 -15.58
C MET A 135 -16.22 3.89 -14.59
N ILE A 136 -15.70 5.03 -15.06
CA ILE A 136 -15.09 6.03 -14.19
C ILE A 136 -15.95 7.29 -14.12
N LEU A 137 -16.31 7.90 -15.27
CA LEU A 137 -16.98 9.19 -15.29
C LEU A 137 -18.48 9.11 -14.94
N LYS A 138 -19.20 8.07 -15.39
CA LYS A 138 -20.63 7.89 -15.07
C LYS A 138 -20.87 7.46 -13.62
N ALA A 139 -19.88 6.87 -12.97
CA ALA A 139 -20.00 6.45 -11.57
C ALA A 139 -18.74 6.88 -10.77
N PRO A 140 -18.49 8.19 -10.63
CA PRO A 140 -17.31 8.69 -9.94
C PRO A 140 -17.34 8.33 -8.45
N SER A 141 -16.17 8.13 -7.85
CA SER A 141 -16.03 7.81 -6.44
C SER A 141 -15.29 8.91 -5.69
N ARG A 142 -15.73 9.22 -4.45
CA ARG A 142 -14.96 10.07 -3.53
C ARG A 142 -13.65 9.40 -3.09
N ASN A 143 -13.53 8.08 -3.25
CA ASN A 143 -12.35 7.30 -2.88
C ASN A 143 -11.73 6.67 -4.13
N ILE A 144 -10.52 7.10 -4.50
CA ILE A 144 -9.83 6.65 -5.71
C ILE A 144 -9.49 5.16 -5.64
N MET A 145 -9.15 4.62 -4.45
CA MET A 145 -8.90 3.18 -4.28
C MET A 145 -10.16 2.33 -4.54
N ASN A 146 -11.34 2.83 -4.14
CA ASN A 146 -12.60 2.16 -4.49
C ASN A 146 -12.83 2.16 -6.01
N GLN A 147 -12.58 3.31 -6.66
CA GLN A 147 -12.69 3.41 -8.11
C GLN A 147 -11.71 2.45 -8.81
N LEU A 148 -10.47 2.38 -8.30
CA LEU A 148 -9.45 1.47 -8.86
C LEU A 148 -9.89 0.01 -8.76
N ALA A 149 -10.37 -0.44 -7.58
CA ALA A 149 -10.86 -1.82 -7.40
C ALA A 149 -12.03 -2.16 -8.34
N ARG A 150 -13.01 -1.25 -8.46
CA ARG A 150 -14.15 -1.43 -9.38
C ARG A 150 -13.72 -1.49 -10.84
N SER A 151 -12.77 -0.64 -11.23
CA SER A 151 -12.23 -0.63 -12.59
C SER A 151 -11.48 -1.92 -12.91
N VAL A 152 -10.74 -2.47 -11.96
CA VAL A 152 -10.08 -3.78 -12.12
C VAL A 152 -11.11 -4.87 -12.34
N LEU A 153 -12.16 -4.94 -11.51
CA LEU A 153 -13.24 -5.93 -11.69
C LEU A 153 -13.97 -5.74 -13.03
N ALA A 154 -14.21 -4.50 -13.45
CA ALA A 154 -14.89 -4.24 -14.72
C ALA A 154 -14.07 -4.71 -15.94
N LEU A 155 -12.73 -4.66 -15.87
CA LEU A 155 -11.85 -5.16 -16.94
C LEU A 155 -12.05 -6.65 -17.24
N TYR A 156 -12.52 -7.44 -16.28
CA TYR A 156 -12.91 -8.83 -16.49
C TYR A 156 -13.87 -9.00 -17.67
N SER A 157 -14.88 -8.13 -17.77
CA SER A 157 -15.89 -8.21 -18.83
C SER A 157 -15.37 -7.85 -20.24
N TYR A 158 -14.16 -7.34 -20.33
CA TYR A 158 -13.50 -6.99 -21.60
C TYR A 158 -12.38 -7.99 -21.99
N ASP A 159 -12.23 -9.07 -21.24
CA ASP A 159 -11.23 -10.12 -21.49
C ASP A 159 -11.93 -11.44 -21.78
N GLU A 160 -11.92 -11.88 -23.03
CA GLU A 160 -12.55 -13.13 -23.46
C GLU A 160 -11.94 -14.39 -22.78
N SER A 161 -10.71 -14.27 -22.27
CA SER A 161 -10.01 -15.33 -21.54
C SER A 161 -9.85 -15.00 -20.04
N ALA A 162 -10.83 -14.29 -19.45
CA ALA A 162 -10.74 -13.82 -18.06
C ALA A 162 -10.53 -14.95 -17.06
N ASP A 163 -11.18 -16.09 -17.23
CA ASP A 163 -11.13 -17.26 -16.34
C ASP A 163 -10.00 -18.25 -16.66
N ASP A 164 -9.24 -18.03 -17.73
CA ASP A 164 -8.06 -18.87 -18.02
C ASP A 164 -6.92 -18.55 -17.06
N THR A 165 -6.63 -19.48 -16.15
CA THR A 165 -5.59 -19.41 -15.13
C THR A 165 -4.25 -20.00 -15.57
N SER A 166 -4.07 -20.31 -16.87
CA SER A 166 -2.77 -20.69 -17.41
C SER A 166 -1.74 -19.58 -17.13
N LEU A 167 -0.49 -19.97 -16.83
CA LEU A 167 0.56 -19.01 -16.48
C LEU A 167 0.80 -17.97 -17.59
N GLU A 168 0.68 -18.38 -18.85
CA GLU A 168 0.81 -17.49 -20.01
C GLU A 168 -0.28 -16.43 -20.01
N ASN A 169 -1.55 -16.83 -19.84
CA ASN A 169 -2.67 -15.89 -19.80
C ASN A 169 -2.62 -14.99 -18.58
N VAL A 170 -2.29 -15.52 -17.41
CA VAL A 170 -2.13 -14.72 -16.18
C VAL A 170 -0.98 -13.72 -16.33
N LEU A 171 0.12 -14.06 -17.01
CA LEU A 171 1.19 -13.12 -17.32
C LEU A 171 0.70 -12.01 -18.26
N ARG A 172 -0.06 -12.34 -19.30
CA ARG A 172 -0.69 -11.37 -20.23
C ARG A 172 -1.60 -10.41 -19.46
N GLN A 173 -2.48 -10.93 -18.61
CA GLN A 173 -3.39 -10.16 -17.76
C GLN A 173 -2.61 -9.26 -16.80
N SER A 174 -1.55 -9.78 -16.18
CA SER A 174 -0.68 -9.05 -15.25
C SER A 174 -0.01 -7.85 -15.91
N ILE A 175 0.58 -8.04 -17.08
CA ILE A 175 1.20 -6.95 -17.85
C ILE A 175 0.15 -5.90 -18.22
N GLY A 176 -1.05 -6.34 -18.66
CA GLY A 176 -2.16 -5.46 -18.98
C GLY A 176 -2.63 -4.62 -17.79
N LEU A 177 -2.72 -5.20 -16.61
CA LEU A 177 -3.12 -4.51 -15.40
C LEU A 177 -2.04 -3.52 -14.94
N ILE A 178 -0.76 -3.94 -14.88
CA ILE A 178 0.37 -3.05 -14.50
C ILE A 178 0.39 -1.82 -15.42
N ALA A 179 0.19 -2.02 -16.73
CA ALA A 179 0.20 -0.94 -17.70
C ALA A 179 -0.98 0.04 -17.56
N ARG A 180 -2.17 -0.43 -17.16
CA ARG A 180 -3.40 0.36 -17.06
C ARG A 180 -3.61 1.04 -15.72
N PHE A 181 -3.02 0.54 -14.64
CA PHE A 181 -3.22 1.10 -13.30
C PHE A 181 -2.93 2.60 -13.20
N PRO A 182 -1.81 3.12 -13.73
CA PRO A 182 -1.55 4.56 -13.72
C PRO A 182 -2.66 5.38 -14.36
N LEU A 183 -3.17 4.93 -15.51
CA LEU A 183 -4.23 5.63 -16.25
C LEU A 183 -5.56 5.60 -15.49
N ILE A 184 -5.93 4.44 -14.94
CA ILE A 184 -7.15 4.32 -14.13
C ILE A 184 -7.07 5.24 -12.90
N ALA A 185 -5.94 5.25 -12.19
CA ALA A 185 -5.75 6.09 -11.02
C ALA A 185 -5.80 7.58 -11.36
N ALA A 186 -5.16 8.01 -12.44
CA ALA A 186 -5.17 9.40 -12.92
C ALA A 186 -6.59 9.84 -13.33
N ASN A 187 -7.30 9.03 -14.10
CA ASN A 187 -8.66 9.33 -14.54
C ASN A 187 -9.65 9.34 -13.35
N ALA A 188 -9.48 8.44 -12.39
CA ALA A 188 -10.28 8.43 -11.15
C ALA A 188 -10.03 9.69 -10.31
N SER A 189 -8.79 10.16 -10.22
CA SER A 189 -8.45 11.42 -9.55
C SER A 189 -9.05 12.63 -10.27
N ALA A 190 -8.97 12.68 -11.60
CA ALA A 190 -9.57 13.74 -12.40
C ALA A 190 -11.10 13.77 -12.24
N ALA A 191 -11.77 12.60 -12.29
CA ALA A 191 -13.19 12.47 -12.05
C ALA A 191 -13.58 12.92 -10.65
N LYS A 192 -12.84 12.49 -9.61
CA LYS A 192 -13.10 12.93 -8.22
C LYS A 192 -13.01 14.46 -8.11
N ARG A 193 -11.93 15.07 -8.62
CA ARG A 193 -11.75 16.52 -8.56
C ARG A 193 -12.86 17.27 -9.30
N HIS A 194 -13.32 16.73 -10.43
CA HIS A 194 -14.41 17.33 -11.18
C HIS A 194 -15.76 17.25 -10.45
N TYR A 195 -16.19 16.05 -10.09
CA TYR A 195 -17.53 15.84 -9.55
C TYR A 195 -17.70 16.25 -8.08
N PHE A 196 -16.62 16.22 -7.29
CA PHE A 196 -16.71 16.45 -5.84
C PHE A 196 -15.96 17.68 -5.34
N ASP A 197 -14.94 18.16 -6.08
CA ASP A 197 -14.13 19.29 -5.67
C ASP A 197 -14.34 20.53 -6.58
N GLY A 198 -15.28 20.45 -7.56
CA GLY A 198 -15.69 21.56 -8.43
C GLY A 198 -14.60 22.02 -9.42
N LYS A 199 -13.64 21.17 -9.76
CA LYS A 199 -12.56 21.49 -10.72
C LYS A 199 -12.96 21.09 -12.14
N SER A 200 -12.31 21.70 -13.14
CA SER A 200 -12.47 21.29 -14.53
C SER A 200 -12.03 19.85 -14.75
N LEU A 201 -12.77 19.09 -15.58
CA LEU A 201 -12.37 17.75 -15.98
C LEU A 201 -11.23 17.86 -17.01
N ILE A 202 -10.06 17.40 -16.64
CA ILE A 202 -8.89 17.34 -17.51
C ILE A 202 -8.40 15.88 -17.50
N LEU A 203 -8.39 15.26 -18.68
CA LEU A 203 -7.91 13.92 -18.91
C LEU A 203 -6.75 13.97 -19.90
N HIS A 204 -5.67 13.29 -19.60
CA HIS A 204 -4.51 13.15 -20.47
C HIS A 204 -4.29 11.68 -20.81
N ASN A 205 -4.06 11.40 -22.09
CA ASN A 205 -3.66 10.07 -22.51
C ASN A 205 -2.17 9.84 -22.21
N PRO A 206 -1.77 8.60 -21.84
CA PRO A 206 -0.36 8.26 -21.71
C PRO A 206 0.34 8.28 -23.06
N GLU A 207 1.62 8.63 -23.04
CA GLU A 207 2.49 8.56 -24.22
C GLU A 207 3.24 7.22 -24.23
N PRO A 208 3.32 6.54 -25.39
CA PRO A 208 3.96 5.21 -25.47
C PRO A 208 5.44 5.22 -25.09
N GLU A 209 6.16 6.28 -25.43
CA GLU A 209 7.62 6.43 -25.28
C GLU A 209 8.04 6.77 -23.85
N LEU A 210 7.09 7.26 -23.03
CA LEU A 210 7.36 7.66 -21.65
C LEU A 210 7.28 6.49 -20.70
N SER A 211 8.13 6.51 -19.67
CA SER A 211 8.10 5.60 -18.52
C SER A 211 6.77 5.69 -17.75
N VAL A 212 6.54 4.73 -16.86
CA VAL A 212 5.38 4.76 -15.96
C VAL A 212 5.40 6.00 -15.09
N ALA A 213 6.55 6.37 -14.52
CA ALA A 213 6.68 7.54 -13.66
C ALA A 213 6.38 8.85 -14.39
N GLU A 214 6.94 9.04 -15.59
CA GLU A 214 6.68 10.21 -16.44
C GLU A 214 5.21 10.31 -16.83
N ASN A 215 4.62 9.20 -17.26
CA ASN A 215 3.20 9.15 -17.59
C ASN A 215 2.30 9.50 -16.41
N ILE A 216 2.63 9.06 -15.18
CA ILE A 216 1.87 9.42 -13.98
C ILE A 216 1.88 10.95 -13.80
N LEU A 217 3.07 11.59 -13.76
CA LEU A 217 3.17 13.04 -13.56
C LEU A 217 2.44 13.81 -14.66
N ARG A 218 2.64 13.40 -15.93
CA ARG A 218 1.98 13.99 -17.09
C ARG A 218 0.44 13.88 -17.00
N MET A 219 -0.09 12.75 -16.56
CA MET A 219 -1.54 12.53 -16.52
C MET A 219 -2.24 13.22 -15.35
N ILE A 220 -1.59 13.38 -14.22
CA ILE A 220 -2.22 14.00 -13.03
C ILE A 220 -2.10 15.52 -13.03
N ARG A 221 -1.16 16.12 -13.77
CA ARG A 221 -0.92 17.55 -13.85
C ARG A 221 -1.68 18.17 -15.03
N PRO A 222 -2.43 19.25 -14.82
CA PRO A 222 -3.22 19.88 -15.88
C PRO A 222 -2.39 20.37 -17.08
N ASP A 223 -1.17 20.84 -16.83
CA ASP A 223 -0.23 21.38 -17.82
C ASP A 223 0.70 20.32 -18.40
N LYS A 224 0.66 19.08 -17.92
CA LYS A 224 1.55 17.96 -18.29
C LYS A 224 3.02 18.18 -17.93
N ALA A 225 3.34 19.26 -17.24
CA ALA A 225 4.73 19.64 -16.98
C ALA A 225 5.33 18.87 -15.80
N TYR A 226 6.57 18.43 -15.96
CA TYR A 226 7.40 17.83 -14.90
C TYR A 226 8.87 18.00 -15.27
N THR A 227 9.76 17.89 -14.28
CA THR A 227 11.21 17.89 -14.52
C THR A 227 11.75 16.46 -14.54
N PRO A 228 12.93 16.22 -15.15
CA PRO A 228 13.60 14.93 -15.08
C PRO A 228 13.82 14.44 -13.65
N GLU A 229 14.20 15.34 -12.74
CA GLU A 229 14.45 15.03 -11.33
C GLU A 229 13.17 14.55 -10.64
N GLU A 230 12.03 15.19 -10.92
CA GLU A 230 10.73 14.77 -10.39
C GLU A 230 10.33 13.37 -10.88
N SER A 231 10.53 13.10 -12.17
CA SER A 231 10.17 11.80 -12.75
C SER A 231 11.08 10.66 -12.26
N HIS A 232 12.39 10.91 -12.13
CA HIS A 232 13.32 9.93 -11.56
C HIS A 232 13.05 9.66 -10.08
N LEU A 233 12.66 10.68 -9.31
CA LEU A 233 12.30 10.48 -7.92
C LEU A 233 10.98 9.70 -7.78
N LEU A 234 10.00 9.96 -8.63
CA LEU A 234 8.78 9.17 -8.65
C LEU A 234 9.06 7.72 -9.06
N ASP A 235 9.91 7.49 -10.04
CA ASP A 235 10.33 6.13 -10.44
C ASP A 235 10.99 5.37 -9.29
N LEU A 236 11.90 6.03 -8.56
CA LEU A 236 12.49 5.49 -7.33
C LEU A 236 11.41 5.09 -6.33
N MET A 237 10.40 5.93 -6.12
CA MET A 237 9.28 5.62 -5.23
C MET A 237 8.50 4.39 -5.71
N LEU A 238 8.26 4.25 -7.02
CA LEU A 238 7.60 3.09 -7.59
C LEU A 238 8.43 1.80 -7.36
N ILE A 239 9.75 1.86 -7.58
CA ILE A 239 10.66 0.74 -7.30
C ILE A 239 10.55 0.29 -5.85
N LEU A 240 10.64 1.23 -4.89
CA LEU A 240 10.62 0.91 -3.46
C LEU A 240 9.30 0.32 -2.96
N HIS A 241 8.20 0.59 -3.66
CA HIS A 241 6.87 0.11 -3.29
C HIS A 241 6.43 -1.14 -4.06
N ALA A 242 7.18 -1.57 -5.10
CA ALA A 242 6.77 -2.63 -6.02
C ALA A 242 6.51 -3.98 -5.32
N GLU A 243 7.30 -4.32 -4.30
CA GLU A 243 7.16 -5.59 -3.58
C GLU A 243 7.59 -5.44 -2.10
N HIS A 244 6.97 -6.21 -1.20
CA HIS A 244 7.34 -6.25 0.22
C HIS A 244 6.87 -7.54 0.90
N SER A 245 7.17 -8.69 0.30
CA SER A 245 6.84 -10.01 0.83
C SER A 245 5.36 -10.17 1.21
N SER A 246 5.02 -10.97 2.23
CA SER A 246 3.64 -11.31 2.61
C SER A 246 3.00 -10.26 3.51
N ASN A 247 2.88 -9.00 3.03
CA ASN A 247 2.02 -8.01 3.66
C ASN A 247 0.53 -8.35 3.46
N ASN A 248 -0.39 -7.62 4.13
CA ASN A 248 -1.81 -7.98 4.13
C ASN A 248 -2.42 -8.07 2.72
N SER A 249 -2.17 -7.12 1.83
CA SER A 249 -2.72 -7.14 0.46
C SER A 249 -2.11 -8.25 -0.40
N THR A 250 -0.84 -8.54 -0.25
CA THR A 250 -0.18 -9.69 -0.90
C THR A 250 -0.77 -11.02 -0.40
N PHE A 251 -1.01 -11.13 0.92
CA PHE A 251 -1.65 -12.31 1.49
C PHE A 251 -3.07 -12.50 0.95
N VAL A 252 -3.88 -11.43 0.86
CA VAL A 252 -5.22 -11.48 0.25
C VAL A 252 -5.14 -11.94 -1.20
N CYS A 253 -4.20 -11.39 -2.00
CA CYS A 253 -3.99 -11.81 -3.39
C CYS A 253 -3.68 -13.31 -3.49
N ARG A 254 -2.76 -13.82 -2.66
CA ARG A 254 -2.42 -15.24 -2.61
C ARG A 254 -3.58 -16.10 -2.12
N ALA A 255 -4.28 -15.69 -1.08
CA ALA A 255 -5.43 -16.42 -0.55
C ALA A 255 -6.55 -16.57 -1.60
N MET A 256 -6.87 -15.51 -2.32
CA MET A 256 -7.82 -15.55 -3.43
C MET A 256 -7.28 -16.42 -4.59
N SER A 257 -6.01 -16.27 -4.96
CA SER A 257 -5.38 -17.09 -6.01
C SER A 257 -5.41 -18.57 -5.68
N SER A 258 -5.28 -18.95 -4.39
CA SER A 258 -5.32 -20.35 -3.95
C SER A 258 -6.68 -21.04 -4.17
N SER A 259 -7.76 -20.27 -4.35
CA SER A 259 -9.07 -20.80 -4.70
C SER A 259 -9.25 -21.07 -6.20
N GLY A 260 -8.29 -20.67 -7.04
CA GLY A 260 -8.38 -20.79 -8.49
C GLY A 260 -9.19 -19.70 -9.17
N THR A 261 -9.53 -18.58 -8.49
CA THR A 261 -10.28 -17.46 -9.08
C THR A 261 -9.48 -16.73 -10.17
N ASP A 262 -10.17 -15.92 -10.96
CA ASP A 262 -9.59 -15.10 -12.02
C ASP A 262 -8.61 -14.03 -11.50
N THR A 263 -7.81 -13.44 -12.40
CA THR A 263 -6.79 -12.43 -12.06
C THR A 263 -7.41 -11.12 -11.57
N TYR A 264 -8.50 -10.70 -12.18
CA TYR A 264 -9.14 -9.42 -11.86
C TYR A 264 -9.71 -9.44 -10.44
N SER A 265 -10.38 -10.53 -10.05
CA SER A 265 -10.88 -10.73 -8.68
C SER A 265 -9.75 -10.74 -7.65
N ALA A 266 -8.66 -11.47 -7.92
CA ALA A 266 -7.53 -11.55 -6.98
C ALA A 266 -6.85 -10.19 -6.78
N ILE A 267 -6.63 -9.43 -7.85
CA ILE A 267 -6.03 -8.09 -7.79
C ILE A 267 -6.99 -7.07 -7.17
N ALA A 268 -8.29 -7.10 -7.49
CA ALA A 268 -9.27 -6.22 -6.85
C ALA A 268 -9.34 -6.46 -5.33
N GLY A 269 -9.25 -7.72 -4.89
CA GLY A 269 -9.14 -8.08 -3.47
C GLY A 269 -7.89 -7.47 -2.81
N ALA A 270 -6.75 -7.53 -3.48
CA ALA A 270 -5.51 -6.90 -3.00
C ALA A 270 -5.64 -5.37 -2.89
N VAL A 271 -6.26 -4.71 -3.88
CA VAL A 271 -6.56 -3.27 -3.86
C VAL A 271 -7.48 -2.93 -2.68
N GLY A 272 -8.54 -3.74 -2.46
CA GLY A 272 -9.46 -3.59 -1.33
C GLY A 272 -8.77 -3.71 0.01
N SER A 273 -7.85 -4.67 0.16
CA SER A 273 -7.02 -4.82 1.35
C SER A 273 -6.09 -3.61 1.58
N LEU A 274 -5.42 -3.14 0.53
CA LEU A 274 -4.52 -1.97 0.63
C LEU A 274 -5.30 -0.68 0.95
N LYS A 275 -6.55 -0.55 0.50
CA LYS A 275 -7.44 0.59 0.83
C LYS A 275 -7.66 0.73 2.34
N GLY A 276 -7.56 -0.35 3.10
CA GLY A 276 -7.81 -0.34 4.55
C GLY A 276 -6.87 0.62 5.30
N PRO A 277 -7.40 1.41 6.27
CA PRO A 277 -6.61 2.42 6.98
C PRO A 277 -5.45 1.84 7.81
N LEU A 278 -5.54 0.58 8.20
CA LEU A 278 -4.48 -0.12 8.94
C LEU A 278 -3.36 -0.66 8.03
N HIS A 279 -3.53 -0.58 6.70
CA HIS A 279 -2.54 -1.05 5.74
C HIS A 279 -2.01 0.09 4.86
N GLY A 280 -2.78 0.60 3.92
CA GLY A 280 -2.34 1.66 3.00
C GLY A 280 -2.60 3.09 3.47
N GLY A 281 -3.24 3.27 4.65
CA GLY A 281 -3.61 4.59 5.16
C GLY A 281 -2.53 5.29 6.00
N ALA A 282 -1.40 4.63 6.29
CA ALA A 282 -0.39 5.16 7.21
C ALA A 282 0.26 6.45 6.70
N ASN A 283 0.53 6.55 5.40
CA ASN A 283 1.12 7.72 4.78
C ASN A 283 0.26 9.00 4.97
N ALA A 284 -1.06 8.93 4.71
CA ALA A 284 -1.96 10.06 4.92
C ALA A 284 -2.01 10.48 6.40
N LYS A 285 -1.96 9.51 7.33
CA LYS A 285 -1.89 9.77 8.77
C LYS A 285 -0.59 10.47 9.17
N VAL A 286 0.55 10.08 8.59
CA VAL A 286 1.83 10.79 8.78
C VAL A 286 1.70 12.24 8.34
N MET A 287 1.16 12.52 7.16
CA MET A 287 1.02 13.89 6.65
C MET A 287 0.06 14.72 7.50
N GLN A 288 -1.03 14.12 7.99
CA GLN A 288 -1.93 14.79 8.93
C GLN A 288 -1.21 15.14 10.24
N MET A 289 -0.51 14.20 10.84
CA MET A 289 0.30 14.41 12.05
C MET A 289 1.38 15.48 11.83
N PHE A 290 2.04 15.46 10.68
CA PHE A 290 3.08 16.44 10.36
C PHE A 290 2.51 17.88 10.26
N ARG A 291 1.34 18.06 9.62
CA ARG A 291 0.65 19.36 9.61
C ARG A 291 0.27 19.82 11.02
N ASP A 292 -0.22 18.88 11.82
CA ASP A 292 -0.60 19.15 13.21
C ASP A 292 0.60 19.59 14.06
N ILE A 293 1.72 18.88 13.96
CA ILE A 293 2.99 19.27 14.60
C ILE A 293 3.39 20.68 14.16
N ARG A 294 3.42 20.97 12.86
CA ARG A 294 3.79 22.30 12.35
C ARG A 294 2.88 23.41 12.83
N ALA A 295 1.58 23.14 12.95
CA ALA A 295 0.61 24.12 13.45
C ALA A 295 0.84 24.49 14.92
N HIS A 296 1.32 23.53 15.73
CA HIS A 296 1.49 23.73 17.18
C HIS A 296 2.89 24.22 17.58
N VAL A 297 3.94 23.68 16.96
CA VAL A 297 5.32 24.01 17.36
C VAL A 297 6.09 24.82 16.31
N GLY A 298 5.44 25.13 15.17
CA GLY A 298 6.07 25.87 14.07
C GLY A 298 6.93 25.01 13.14
N THR A 299 7.63 25.68 12.21
CA THR A 299 8.42 25.02 11.16
C THR A 299 9.85 24.72 11.59
N ALA A 300 10.36 25.38 12.63
CA ALA A 300 11.71 25.18 13.17
C ALA A 300 11.68 25.22 14.72
N PRO A 301 10.98 24.25 15.35
CA PRO A 301 10.88 24.20 16.81
C PRO A 301 12.23 23.88 17.45
N THR A 302 12.40 24.18 18.74
CA THR A 302 13.47 23.59 19.55
C THR A 302 13.17 22.09 19.79
N ASP A 303 14.19 21.31 20.14
CA ASP A 303 14.00 19.89 20.49
C ASP A 303 13.11 19.70 21.71
N ASP A 304 13.18 20.62 22.68
CA ASP A 304 12.33 20.61 23.87
C ASP A 304 10.86 20.84 23.51
N ALA A 305 10.57 21.85 22.67
CA ALA A 305 9.20 22.15 22.24
C ALA A 305 8.62 21.00 21.39
N LEU A 306 9.39 20.49 20.43
CA LEU A 306 8.98 19.33 19.62
C LEU A 306 8.78 18.10 20.49
N GLY A 307 9.73 17.83 21.39
CA GLY A 307 9.67 16.72 22.33
C GLY A 307 8.44 16.77 23.23
N ALA A 308 8.12 17.93 23.81
CA ALA A 308 6.93 18.09 24.65
C ALA A 308 5.62 17.81 23.86
N TYR A 309 5.56 18.27 22.61
CA TYR A 309 4.37 18.01 21.77
C TYR A 309 4.24 16.53 21.37
N LEU A 310 5.35 15.86 21.08
CA LEU A 310 5.36 14.41 20.83
C LEU A 310 4.91 13.62 22.07
N ASP A 311 5.20 14.08 23.28
CA ASP A 311 4.66 13.48 24.52
C ASP A 311 3.14 13.61 24.58
N GLN A 312 2.58 14.80 24.29
CA GLN A 312 1.12 14.99 24.25
C GLN A 312 0.45 14.07 23.21
N ILE A 313 1.06 13.86 22.03
CA ILE A 313 0.56 12.90 21.04
C ILE A 313 0.55 11.48 21.63
N LEU A 314 1.62 11.06 22.29
CA LEU A 314 1.74 9.73 22.89
C LEU A 314 0.79 9.51 24.08
N ASP A 315 0.43 10.58 24.79
CA ASP A 315 -0.55 10.56 25.88
C ASP A 315 -2.01 10.59 25.36
N GLY A 316 -2.21 10.77 24.05
CA GLY A 316 -3.55 10.88 23.44
C GLY A 316 -4.22 12.23 23.68
N GLU A 317 -3.47 13.25 24.07
CA GLU A 317 -3.93 14.61 24.36
C GLU A 317 -3.90 15.51 23.11
N ALA A 318 -3.01 15.20 22.15
CA ALA A 318 -2.83 15.93 20.90
C ALA A 318 -2.98 15.05 19.66
N GLY A 319 -2.96 15.66 18.48
CA GLY A 319 -3.11 15.00 17.19
C GLY A 319 -4.48 14.36 17.03
N ASP A 320 -4.54 13.15 16.47
CA ASP A 320 -5.78 12.38 16.33
C ASP A 320 -6.16 11.59 17.61
N ARG A 321 -5.49 11.85 18.70
CA ARG A 321 -5.66 11.24 20.02
C ARG A 321 -5.51 9.72 20.06
N SER A 322 -4.84 9.13 19.06
CA SER A 322 -4.60 7.68 19.00
C SER A 322 -3.44 7.22 19.91
N GLY A 323 -2.67 8.13 20.48
CA GLY A 323 -1.45 7.81 21.22
C GLY A 323 -0.32 7.28 20.33
N LYS A 324 -0.33 7.60 19.02
CA LYS A 324 0.63 7.08 18.04
C LYS A 324 1.39 8.18 17.31
N ILE A 325 2.69 8.03 17.21
CA ILE A 325 3.51 8.74 16.23
C ILE A 325 3.58 7.86 14.98
N TYR A 326 2.83 8.27 13.95
CA TYR A 326 2.75 7.53 12.70
C TYR A 326 4.07 7.54 11.95
N GLY A 327 4.34 6.48 11.18
CA GLY A 327 5.59 6.32 10.43
C GLY A 327 6.74 5.73 11.25
N LEU A 328 6.55 5.44 12.55
CA LEU A 328 7.53 4.80 13.41
C LEU A 328 7.15 3.36 13.75
N GLY A 329 8.13 2.46 13.66
CA GLY A 329 7.97 1.02 13.88
C GLY A 329 7.58 0.25 12.63
N HIS A 330 7.98 -1.01 12.59
CA HIS A 330 7.71 -1.94 11.50
C HIS A 330 7.58 -3.37 12.03
N ALA A 331 6.78 -4.19 11.34
CA ALA A 331 6.54 -5.57 11.75
C ALA A 331 7.78 -6.49 11.63
N VAL A 332 8.74 -6.12 10.77
CA VAL A 332 9.96 -6.89 10.50
C VAL A 332 11.21 -6.07 10.78
N TYR A 333 11.33 -4.86 10.22
CA TYR A 333 12.51 -4.03 10.40
C TYR A 333 12.65 -3.54 11.84
N THR A 334 13.90 -3.56 12.32
CA THR A 334 14.26 -3.17 13.68
C THR A 334 15.19 -1.95 13.69
N MET A 335 16.36 -2.06 13.06
CA MET A 335 17.37 -0.98 13.06
C MET A 335 17.13 0.05 11.96
N SER A 336 16.67 -0.36 10.79
CA SER A 336 16.36 0.54 9.68
C SER A 336 15.37 -0.11 8.69
N ASP A 337 14.54 0.71 8.04
CA ASP A 337 13.81 0.34 6.82
C ASP A 337 14.64 0.81 5.62
N PRO A 338 15.16 -0.08 4.75
CA PRO A 338 16.02 0.30 3.64
C PRO A 338 15.33 1.27 2.68
N ARG A 339 13.99 1.23 2.59
CA ARG A 339 13.22 2.16 1.76
C ARG A 339 13.26 3.59 2.32
N ALA A 340 13.07 3.74 3.63
CA ALA A 340 13.17 5.04 4.30
C ALA A 340 14.58 5.63 4.18
N VAL A 341 15.62 4.79 4.32
CA VAL A 341 17.02 5.20 4.15
C VAL A 341 17.28 5.73 2.75
N VAL A 342 16.81 4.97 1.72
CA VAL A 342 16.96 5.36 0.31
C VAL A 342 16.21 6.66 0.02
N ILE A 343 14.96 6.78 0.48
CA ILE A 343 14.16 8.00 0.28
C ILE A 343 14.88 9.22 0.87
N LYS A 344 15.34 9.16 2.11
CA LYS A 344 16.06 10.28 2.74
C LYS A 344 17.26 10.73 1.91
N LYS A 345 18.06 9.77 1.41
CA LYS A 345 19.24 10.06 0.60
C LYS A 345 18.92 10.87 -0.66
N TYR A 346 17.88 10.47 -1.40
CA TYR A 346 17.55 11.08 -2.71
C TYR A 346 16.55 12.24 -2.61
N ALA A 347 15.77 12.33 -1.53
CA ALA A 347 14.83 13.43 -1.28
C ALA A 347 15.51 14.77 -1.00
N ALA A 348 16.71 14.75 -0.41
CA ALA A 348 17.38 15.97 0.08
C ALA A 348 17.67 16.98 -1.06
N ALA A 349 17.98 16.52 -2.27
CA ALA A 349 18.20 17.39 -3.41
C ALA A 349 16.90 18.10 -3.81
N LEU A 350 15.83 17.34 -4.05
CA LEU A 350 14.53 17.91 -4.41
C LEU A 350 13.98 18.81 -3.30
N ALA A 351 14.18 18.46 -2.02
CA ALA A 351 13.74 19.28 -0.89
C ALA A 351 14.40 20.67 -0.91
N ARG A 352 15.69 20.75 -1.25
CA ARG A 352 16.39 22.04 -1.43
C ARG A 352 15.84 22.82 -2.59
N ASP A 353 15.68 22.18 -3.77
CA ASP A 353 15.20 22.83 -4.99
C ASP A 353 13.78 23.38 -4.85
N LYS A 354 12.93 22.67 -4.11
CA LYS A 354 11.54 23.08 -3.78
C LYS A 354 11.44 24.00 -2.55
N GLY A 355 12.55 24.37 -1.90
CA GLY A 355 12.52 25.18 -0.68
C GLY A 355 11.90 24.47 0.53
N ARG A 356 11.91 23.14 0.55
CA ARG A 356 11.29 22.28 1.55
C ARG A 356 12.31 21.54 2.44
N ALA A 357 13.59 21.97 2.45
CA ALA A 357 14.63 21.35 3.26
C ALA A 357 14.29 21.33 4.76
N GLY A 358 13.69 22.40 5.29
CA GLY A 358 13.23 22.45 6.69
C GLY A 358 12.11 21.45 7.03
N ASP A 359 11.28 21.05 6.06
CA ASP A 359 10.27 20.01 6.27
C ASP A 359 10.93 18.63 6.43
N LEU A 360 11.94 18.34 5.62
CA LEU A 360 12.71 17.10 5.72
C LEU A 360 13.46 17.04 7.07
N GLU A 361 14.13 18.11 7.45
CA GLU A 361 14.81 18.22 8.74
C GLU A 361 13.85 18.02 9.92
N LEU A 362 12.67 18.64 9.88
CA LEU A 362 11.66 18.44 10.92
C LEU A 362 11.21 16.98 11.01
N MET A 363 11.01 16.30 9.87
CA MET A 363 10.69 14.87 9.85
C MET A 363 11.79 14.00 10.45
N GLU A 364 13.05 14.28 10.16
CA GLU A 364 14.20 13.57 10.73
C GLU A 364 14.26 13.75 12.25
N ARG A 365 13.96 14.94 12.75
CA ARG A 365 13.88 15.21 14.19
C ARG A 365 12.67 14.51 14.84
N VAL A 366 11.53 14.45 14.16
CA VAL A 366 10.38 13.64 14.62
C VAL A 366 10.74 12.16 14.69
N GLU A 367 11.48 11.63 13.71
CA GLU A 367 12.00 10.26 13.75
C GLU A 367 12.85 10.05 15.00
N GLU A 368 13.89 10.86 15.19
CA GLU A 368 14.86 10.68 16.28
C GLU A 368 14.20 10.81 17.66
N LEU A 369 13.50 11.92 17.90
CA LEU A 369 12.85 12.18 19.18
C LEU A 369 11.70 11.20 19.45
N GLY A 370 10.90 10.88 18.43
CA GLY A 370 9.78 9.96 18.54
C GLY A 370 10.22 8.54 18.89
N ILE A 371 11.24 8.01 18.23
CA ILE A 371 11.82 6.69 18.53
C ILE A 371 12.31 6.66 19.99
N ARG A 372 13.11 7.64 20.41
CA ARG A 372 13.64 7.72 21.76
C ARG A 372 12.52 7.71 22.81
N LYS A 373 11.46 8.51 22.61
CA LYS A 373 10.33 8.60 23.54
C LYS A 373 9.52 7.31 23.60
N ILE A 374 9.22 6.70 22.46
CA ILE A 374 8.47 5.43 22.40
C ILE A 374 9.27 4.32 23.09
N MET A 375 10.56 4.18 22.81
CA MET A 375 11.40 3.15 23.41
C MET A 375 11.49 3.32 24.92
N THR A 376 11.66 4.55 25.42
CA THR A 376 11.70 4.85 26.84
C THR A 376 10.39 4.49 27.54
N ARG A 377 9.24 4.90 26.98
CA ARG A 377 7.91 4.62 27.57
C ARG A 377 7.55 3.14 27.60
N LYS A 378 7.96 2.39 26.56
CA LYS A 378 7.67 0.95 26.45
C LYS A 378 8.72 0.07 27.13
N HIS A 379 9.78 0.65 27.73
CA HIS A 379 10.94 -0.09 28.23
C HIS A 379 11.48 -1.09 27.21
N GLN A 380 11.47 -0.70 25.90
CA GLN A 380 11.82 -1.56 24.80
C GLN A 380 13.33 -1.59 24.58
N SER A 381 13.92 -2.81 24.63
CA SER A 381 15.35 -3.03 24.34
C SER A 381 15.64 -3.25 22.85
N ILE A 382 14.68 -3.79 22.10
CA ILE A 382 14.82 -4.02 20.65
C ILE A 382 14.70 -2.67 19.93
N PRO A 383 15.67 -2.30 19.08
CA PRO A 383 15.60 -1.06 18.31
C PRO A 383 14.32 -0.91 17.48
N MET A 384 13.92 0.33 17.26
CA MET A 384 12.80 0.71 16.41
C MET A 384 13.31 1.67 15.34
N CYS A 385 12.74 1.64 14.15
CA CYS A 385 13.09 2.54 13.06
C CYS A 385 11.86 3.22 12.46
N ALA A 386 12.08 4.29 11.68
CA ALA A 386 11.08 4.80 10.78
C ALA A 386 10.77 3.77 9.68
N ASN A 387 9.53 3.73 9.25
CA ASN A 387 9.13 2.98 8.08
C ASN A 387 8.99 3.90 6.85
N VAL A 388 8.73 3.31 5.68
CA VAL A 388 8.65 4.05 4.41
C VAL A 388 7.60 5.17 4.43
N ASP A 389 6.52 5.01 5.20
CA ASP A 389 5.39 5.96 5.22
C ASP A 389 5.77 7.30 5.88
N LEU A 390 6.79 7.32 6.77
CA LEU A 390 7.23 8.57 7.39
C LEU A 390 7.67 9.59 6.34
N TYR A 391 8.38 9.17 5.30
CA TYR A 391 8.99 10.06 4.31
C TYR A 391 8.24 10.13 2.98
N SER A 392 7.54 9.06 2.58
CA SER A 392 6.93 8.97 1.25
C SER A 392 5.90 10.06 0.99
N GLY A 393 5.12 10.48 1.99
CA GLY A 393 4.15 11.55 1.85
C GLY A 393 4.77 12.92 1.59
N LEU A 394 5.90 13.21 2.22
CA LEU A 394 6.65 14.44 1.98
C LEU A 394 7.12 14.48 0.51
N ILE A 395 7.68 13.36 -0.01
CA ILE A 395 8.09 13.26 -1.40
C ILE A 395 6.91 13.55 -2.34
N TYR A 396 5.80 12.87 -2.14
CA TYR A 396 4.63 13.08 -2.98
C TYR A 396 4.12 14.53 -2.92
N SER A 397 4.18 15.16 -1.75
CA SER A 397 3.82 16.58 -1.61
C SER A 397 4.77 17.52 -2.34
N MET A 398 6.07 17.21 -2.40
CA MET A 398 7.06 17.99 -3.18
C MET A 398 6.91 17.78 -4.68
N LEU A 399 6.32 16.66 -5.10
CA LEU A 399 5.95 16.36 -6.49
C LEU A 399 4.57 16.92 -6.87
N ASP A 400 3.93 17.72 -6.00
CA ASP A 400 2.58 18.28 -6.19
C ASP A 400 1.51 17.20 -6.48
N ILE A 401 1.70 16.01 -5.92
CA ILE A 401 0.75 14.91 -6.00
C ILE A 401 -0.31 15.09 -4.93
N PRO A 402 -1.61 15.05 -5.26
CA PRO A 402 -2.69 15.15 -4.29
C PRO A 402 -2.64 14.00 -3.25
N GLU A 403 -2.96 14.29 -1.99
CA GLU A 403 -2.88 13.28 -0.90
C GLU A 403 -3.78 12.06 -1.15
N ASP A 404 -4.93 12.23 -1.79
CA ASP A 404 -5.83 11.14 -2.15
C ASP A 404 -5.27 10.20 -3.24
N MET A 405 -4.17 10.59 -3.88
CA MET A 405 -3.39 9.75 -4.81
C MET A 405 -2.27 8.94 -4.14
N TYR A 406 -1.92 9.16 -2.88
CA TYR A 406 -0.78 8.49 -2.24
C TYR A 406 -0.98 6.96 -2.17
N THR A 407 -2.11 6.51 -1.63
CA THR A 407 -2.43 5.07 -1.61
C THR A 407 -2.67 4.49 -3.03
N PRO A 408 -3.34 5.16 -3.97
CA PRO A 408 -3.39 4.76 -5.38
C PRO A 408 -2.02 4.59 -6.05
N LEU A 409 -1.05 5.47 -5.78
CA LEU A 409 0.32 5.33 -6.28
C LEU A 409 1.03 4.13 -5.64
N PHE A 410 0.80 3.91 -4.34
CA PHE A 410 1.28 2.70 -3.69
C PHE A 410 0.72 1.44 -4.37
N ALA A 411 -0.58 1.41 -4.69
CA ALA A 411 -1.21 0.31 -5.42
C ALA A 411 -0.62 0.15 -6.83
N THR A 412 -0.39 1.27 -7.53
CA THR A 412 0.20 1.31 -8.87
C THR A 412 1.61 0.73 -8.90
N ALA A 413 2.40 0.96 -7.86
CA ALA A 413 3.70 0.32 -7.71
C ALA A 413 3.58 -1.16 -7.35
N ARG A 414 2.76 -1.48 -6.34
CA ARG A 414 2.65 -2.81 -5.73
C ARG A 414 2.01 -3.85 -6.62
N ILE A 415 1.26 -3.46 -7.65
CA ILE A 415 0.60 -4.43 -8.54
C ILE A 415 1.60 -5.38 -9.20
N ALA A 416 2.84 -4.95 -9.49
CA ALA A 416 3.88 -5.83 -10.01
C ALA A 416 4.18 -6.99 -9.05
N GLY A 417 4.31 -6.69 -7.74
CA GLY A 417 4.48 -7.70 -6.69
C GLY A 417 3.25 -8.61 -6.53
N TRP A 418 2.03 -8.05 -6.52
CA TRP A 418 0.81 -8.87 -6.44
C TRP A 418 0.70 -9.86 -7.60
N CYS A 419 0.97 -9.41 -8.83
CA CYS A 419 0.95 -10.26 -10.02
C CYS A 419 2.03 -11.35 -9.96
N ALA A 420 3.23 -11.03 -9.49
CA ALA A 420 4.30 -12.00 -9.31
C ALA A 420 3.93 -13.07 -8.26
N HIS A 421 3.33 -12.67 -7.13
CA HIS A 421 2.84 -13.59 -6.11
C HIS A 421 1.67 -14.45 -6.60
N ARG A 422 0.77 -13.90 -7.43
CA ARG A 422 -0.28 -14.68 -8.08
C ARG A 422 0.29 -15.75 -9.02
N LEU A 423 1.23 -15.38 -9.89
CA LEU A 423 1.92 -16.32 -10.78
C LEU A 423 2.61 -17.43 -9.98
N GLU A 424 3.31 -17.07 -8.90
CA GLU A 424 3.98 -18.05 -8.03
C GLU A 424 2.98 -18.98 -7.35
N GLU A 425 1.84 -18.45 -6.85
CA GLU A 425 0.79 -19.23 -6.22
C GLU A 425 0.21 -20.26 -7.20
N LEU A 426 -0.11 -19.86 -8.43
CA LEU A 426 -0.62 -20.77 -9.46
C LEU A 426 0.42 -21.80 -9.92
N ALA A 427 1.71 -21.41 -10.01
CA ALA A 427 2.79 -22.28 -10.45
C ALA A 427 3.18 -23.37 -9.42
N THR A 428 2.88 -23.16 -8.14
CA THR A 428 3.30 -24.08 -7.06
C THR A 428 2.32 -25.22 -6.79
N GLY A 429 1.24 -25.35 -7.56
CA GLY A 429 0.33 -26.49 -7.46
C GLY A 429 -0.58 -26.48 -6.22
N ASN A 430 -1.28 -25.49 -6.06
CA ASN A 430 -2.11 -24.96 -4.99
C ASN A 430 -2.86 -25.92 -4.07
N ARG A 431 -2.73 -25.64 -2.79
CA ARG A 431 -3.74 -25.97 -1.78
C ARG A 431 -4.52 -24.71 -1.45
N ILE A 432 -5.86 -24.77 -1.47
CA ILE A 432 -6.70 -23.67 -0.99
C ILE A 432 -6.32 -23.31 0.46
N MET A 433 -6.05 -22.04 0.72
CA MET A 433 -5.75 -21.53 2.06
C MET A 433 -7.03 -21.53 2.89
N ARG A 434 -7.06 -22.39 3.92
CA ARG A 434 -8.23 -22.56 4.80
C ARG A 434 -7.78 -22.60 6.25
N PRO A 435 -7.60 -21.43 6.90
CA PRO A 435 -7.30 -21.38 8.32
C PRO A 435 -8.46 -21.93 9.16
N ALA A 436 -8.16 -22.48 10.35
CA ALA A 436 -9.16 -22.92 11.30
C ALA A 436 -9.47 -21.82 12.32
N TYR A 437 -10.74 -21.79 12.75
CA TYR A 437 -11.19 -20.97 13.88
C TYR A 437 -11.74 -21.88 14.97
N ARG A 438 -11.42 -21.60 16.23
CA ARG A 438 -12.02 -22.28 17.38
C ARG A 438 -13.43 -21.76 17.57
N ALA A 439 -14.44 -22.62 17.47
CA ALA A 439 -15.82 -22.25 17.75
C ALA A 439 -16.01 -22.07 19.27
N MET A 440 -16.59 -20.94 19.66
CA MET A 440 -16.86 -20.58 21.05
C MET A 440 -18.36 -20.73 21.43
N LEU A 441 -19.14 -21.37 20.57
CA LEU A 441 -20.58 -21.54 20.74
C LEU A 441 -20.90 -22.94 21.30
N MET A 442 -21.78 -23.00 22.25
CA MET A 442 -22.42 -24.26 22.67
C MET A 442 -23.51 -24.66 21.68
N LYS A 443 -23.73 -25.97 21.54
CA LYS A 443 -24.83 -26.47 20.74
C LYS A 443 -26.15 -26.22 21.47
N VAL A 444 -27.08 -25.56 20.80
CA VAL A 444 -28.43 -25.32 21.30
C VAL A 444 -29.47 -25.92 20.33
N PRO A 445 -30.64 -26.43 20.83
CA PRO A 445 -31.68 -26.92 19.96
C PRO A 445 -32.30 -25.78 19.16
N TYR A 446 -32.72 -26.07 17.93
CA TYR A 446 -33.53 -25.15 17.17
C TYR A 446 -34.94 -25.09 17.74
N ILE A 447 -35.42 -23.89 17.98
CA ILE A 447 -36.82 -23.63 18.40
C ILE A 447 -37.52 -22.93 17.21
N PRO A 448 -38.64 -23.47 16.68
CA PRO A 448 -39.43 -22.81 15.65
C PRO A 448 -39.87 -21.41 16.09
N VAL A 449 -40.02 -20.48 15.11
CA VAL A 449 -40.31 -19.07 15.42
C VAL A 449 -41.62 -18.89 16.20
N GLU A 450 -42.61 -19.75 15.94
CA GLU A 450 -43.92 -19.77 16.59
C GLU A 450 -43.84 -20.21 18.08
N ALA A 451 -42.74 -20.81 18.49
CA ALA A 451 -42.51 -21.26 19.87
C ALA A 451 -41.46 -20.39 20.59
N ARG A 452 -41.08 -19.26 20.05
CA ARG A 452 -40.18 -18.29 20.70
C ARG A 452 -41.01 -17.21 21.37
N GLU A 453 -40.64 -16.89 22.59
CA GLU A 453 -41.20 -15.76 23.33
C GLU A 453 -40.59 -14.43 22.89
#